data_fa7f40c6e46e94318459cd78e36bf5af
#
_entry.id   fa7f40c6e46e94318459cd78e36bf5af
#
_cell.length_a   1.000
_cell.length_b   1.000
_cell.length_c   1.000
_cell.angle_alpha   90.00
_cell.angle_beta   90.00
_cell.angle_gamma   90.00
#
_symmetry.space_group_name_H-M   'P 1'
#
loop_
_entity.id
_entity.type
_entity.pdbx_description
1 polymer ?
#
loop_
_entity_poly.entity_id
_entity_poly.type
_entity_poly.pdbx_seq_one_letter_code
_entity_poly.pdbx_strand_id
1 'polypeptide(L)'
;MNTPAADAQVMPVGTILRAGDKFYEVVRATTKTIWAQELQTETRVDVGGSWFTLPIRGVYASDEKLMRRPSRIDHSIWFGNHWAYPYEGGVLDPPGCAR
;
A
#
# COMPACT_ATOMS: atom_id res chain seq x y z
N MET A 1 -1.88 0.29 32.07
CA MET A 1 -2.06 -0.01 31.50
C MET A 1 -1.92 -0.11 30.47
N ASN A 2 -1.97 -0.20 29.97
CA ASN A 2 -1.73 -0.43 28.96
C ASN A 2 -2.65 -0.42 28.14
N THR A 3 -2.96 0.17 27.40
CA THR A 3 -3.86 0.16 26.52
C THR A 3 -3.39 -0.06 25.21
N PRO A 4 -2.47 -0.84 24.95
CA PRO A 4 -1.95 -1.08 23.65
C PRO A 4 -2.96 -1.58 22.68
N ALA A 5 -3.97 -2.22 23.15
CA ALA A 5 -4.96 -2.74 22.25
C ALA A 5 -5.68 -1.63 21.50
N ALA A 6 -5.82 -0.49 22.13
CA ALA A 6 -6.51 0.62 21.52
C ALA A 6 -5.72 1.19 20.35
N ASP A 7 -4.40 1.00 20.39
CA ASP A 7 -3.55 1.51 19.32
C ASP A 7 -3.22 0.46 18.30
N ALA A 8 -3.65 -0.77 18.51
CA ALA A 8 -3.33 -1.83 17.57
C ALA A 8 -4.13 -1.64 16.30
N GLN A 9 -3.45 -1.45 15.21
CA GLN A 9 -4.05 -1.34 13.90
C GLN A 9 -3.96 -2.68 13.20
N VAL A 10 -4.98 -2.99 12.38
CA VAL A 10 -4.95 -4.23 11.63
C VAL A 10 -3.74 -4.23 10.69
N MET A 11 -3.32 -3.05 10.28
CA MET A 11 -2.21 -2.90 9.37
C MET A 11 -1.66 -1.48 9.55
N PRO A 12 -0.36 -1.28 9.65
CA PRO A 12 0.17 0.06 9.90
C PRO A 12 -0.12 1.03 8.75
N VAL A 13 -0.36 2.27 9.08
CA VAL A 13 -0.42 3.34 8.08
C VAL A 13 0.94 3.41 7.40
N GLY A 14 0.93 3.54 6.08
CA GLY A 14 2.15 3.53 5.28
C GLY A 14 2.44 2.17 4.65
N THR A 15 1.71 1.13 5.04
CA THR A 15 1.86 -0.18 4.39
C THR A 15 1.48 -0.06 2.92
N ILE A 16 2.30 -0.62 2.05
CA ILE A 16 2.04 -0.65 0.62
C ILE A 16 1.41 -2.00 0.29
N LEU A 17 0.33 -1.95 -0.49
CA LEU A 17 -0.38 -3.14 -0.94
C LEU A 17 -0.25 -3.25 -2.45
N ARG A 18 -0.09 -4.47 -2.93
CA ARG A 18 -0.04 -4.71 -4.38
C ARG A 18 -1.24 -5.53 -4.80
N ALA A 19 -1.97 -5.04 -5.80
CA ALA A 19 -3.12 -5.72 -6.37
C ALA A 19 -2.90 -5.79 -7.88
N GLY A 20 -2.38 -6.92 -8.37
CA GLY A 20 -2.03 -7.04 -9.77
C GLY A 20 -0.89 -6.11 -10.11
N ASP A 21 -1.12 -5.18 -11.01
CA ASP A 21 -0.12 -4.20 -11.42
C ASP A 21 -0.32 -2.84 -10.75
N LYS A 22 -1.20 -2.76 -9.76
CA LYS A 22 -1.47 -1.51 -9.06
C LYS A 22 -0.97 -1.59 -7.63
N PHE A 23 -0.63 -0.43 -7.08
CA PHE A 23 -0.16 -0.32 -5.71
C PHE A 23 -1.01 0.67 -4.96
N TYR A 24 -1.23 0.39 -3.68
CA TYR A 24 -2.04 1.22 -2.81
C TYR A 24 -1.29 1.44 -1.51
N GLU A 25 -1.49 2.59 -0.90
CA GLU A 25 -0.90 2.88 0.40
C GLU A 25 -2.01 2.99 1.43
N VAL A 26 -1.80 2.36 2.59
CA VAL A 26 -2.73 2.49 3.71
C VAL A 26 -2.55 3.89 4.28
N VAL A 27 -3.57 4.72 4.16
CA VAL A 27 -3.51 6.11 4.62
C VAL A 27 -4.21 6.30 5.96
N ARG A 28 -5.01 5.31 6.36
CA ARG A 28 -5.68 5.32 7.66
C ARG A 28 -5.99 3.88 8.04
N ALA A 29 -5.95 3.57 9.32
CA ALA A 29 -6.22 2.22 9.79
C ALA A 29 -6.82 2.24 11.17
N THR A 30 -7.70 1.27 11.42
CA THR A 30 -8.23 0.99 12.74
C THR A 30 -7.89 -0.45 13.08
N THR A 31 -8.48 -1.00 14.13
CA THR A 31 -8.20 -2.38 14.52
C THR A 31 -8.72 -3.39 13.52
N LYS A 32 -9.65 -3.01 12.64
CA LYS A 32 -10.26 -3.97 11.71
C LYS A 32 -10.32 -3.47 10.28
N THR A 33 -10.16 -2.18 10.05
CA THR A 33 -10.44 -1.56 8.75
C THR A 33 -9.27 -0.71 8.33
N ILE A 34 -9.02 -0.67 7.02
CA ILE A 34 -8.03 0.23 6.45
C ILE A 34 -8.68 1.08 5.36
N TRP A 35 -8.07 2.22 5.11
CA TRP A 35 -8.38 3.05 3.95
C TRP A 35 -7.13 3.08 3.10
N ALA A 36 -7.25 2.68 1.84
CA ALA A 36 -6.12 2.58 0.93
C ALA A 36 -6.32 3.53 -0.24
N GLN A 37 -5.25 4.16 -0.68
CA GLN A 37 -5.28 5.11 -1.78
C GLN A 37 -4.26 4.68 -2.82
N GLU A 38 -4.67 4.67 -4.08
CA GLU A 38 -3.81 4.20 -5.15
C GLU A 38 -2.61 5.10 -5.34
N LEU A 39 -1.43 4.49 -5.49
CA LEU A 39 -0.18 5.22 -5.69
C LEU A 39 0.15 5.31 -7.16
N GLN A 40 0.81 6.39 -7.54
CA GLN A 40 1.46 6.46 -8.84
C GLN A 40 2.66 5.52 -8.84
N THR A 41 3.05 5.09 -10.03
CA THR A 41 4.13 4.15 -10.19
C THR A 41 5.12 4.67 -11.22
N GLU A 42 6.31 4.10 -11.20
CA GLU A 42 7.33 4.41 -12.19
C GLU A 42 7.87 3.09 -12.72
N THR A 43 7.98 2.99 -14.04
CA THR A 43 8.52 1.80 -14.69
C THR A 43 10.00 1.99 -14.92
N ARG A 44 10.78 0.96 -14.59
CA ARG A 44 12.23 0.97 -14.75
C ARG A 44 12.68 -0.29 -15.47
N VAL A 45 13.91 -0.25 -15.97
CA VAL A 45 14.52 -1.37 -16.67
C VAL A 45 15.75 -1.78 -15.89
N ASP A 46 15.87 -3.07 -15.58
CA ASP A 46 17.04 -3.56 -14.87
C ASP A 46 18.19 -3.80 -15.86
N VAL A 47 19.33 -4.22 -15.32
CA VAL A 47 20.51 -4.43 -16.16
C VAL A 47 20.34 -5.53 -17.19
N GLY A 48 19.41 -6.44 -16.97
CA GLY A 48 19.12 -7.51 -17.91
C GLY A 48 18.09 -7.13 -18.96
N GLY A 49 17.58 -5.90 -18.92
CA GLY A 49 16.58 -5.46 -19.87
C GLY A 49 15.15 -5.76 -19.48
N SER A 50 14.93 -6.30 -18.30
CA SER A 50 13.57 -6.59 -17.83
C SER A 50 12.91 -5.33 -17.26
N TRP A 51 11.64 -5.18 -17.56
CA TRP A 51 10.87 -4.03 -17.07
C TRP A 51 10.24 -4.37 -15.73
N PHE A 52 10.19 -3.42 -14.83
CA PHE A 52 9.50 -3.58 -13.57
C PHE A 52 8.91 -2.24 -13.14
N THR A 53 7.88 -2.30 -12.30
CA THR A 53 7.13 -1.13 -11.85
C THR A 53 7.27 -1.00 -10.35
N LEU A 54 7.55 0.22 -9.90
CA LEU A 54 7.70 0.52 -8.48
C LEU A 54 6.71 1.59 -8.06
N PRO A 55 6.13 1.46 -6.87
CA PRO A 55 5.24 2.50 -6.37
C PRO A 55 6.02 3.68 -5.83
N ILE A 56 5.40 4.85 -5.89
CA ILE A 56 5.98 6.09 -5.36
C ILE A 56 5.22 6.45 -4.09
N ARG A 57 5.91 6.39 -2.95
CA ARG A 57 5.28 6.61 -1.66
C ARG A 57 4.73 8.03 -1.57
N GLY A 58 3.47 8.15 -1.15
CA GLY A 58 2.88 9.47 -0.91
C GLY A 58 2.46 10.22 -2.16
N VAL A 59 2.66 9.66 -3.35
CA VAL A 59 2.23 10.28 -4.59
C VAL A 59 1.08 9.47 -5.14
N TYR A 60 -0.13 10.02 -5.09
CA TYR A 60 -1.33 9.25 -5.34
C TYR A 60 -1.82 9.42 -6.77
N ALA A 61 -2.30 8.33 -7.34
CA ALA A 61 -2.87 8.34 -8.68
C ALA A 61 -4.35 8.67 -8.65
N SER A 62 -4.95 8.64 -7.47
CA SER A 62 -6.39 8.89 -7.32
C SER A 62 -6.62 9.51 -5.95
N ASP A 63 -7.66 10.32 -5.84
CA ASP A 63 -8.07 10.87 -4.54
C ASP A 63 -8.98 9.91 -3.79
N GLU A 64 -9.40 8.85 -4.43
CA GLU A 64 -10.33 7.91 -3.82
C GLU A 64 -9.64 7.09 -2.75
N LYS A 65 -10.30 6.97 -1.61
CA LYS A 65 -9.81 6.13 -0.51
C LYS A 65 -10.74 4.95 -0.39
N LEU A 66 -10.20 3.76 -0.57
CA LEU A 66 -10.97 2.52 -0.55
C LEU A 66 -10.96 1.95 0.86
N MET A 67 -12.13 1.85 1.47
CA MET A 67 -12.25 1.29 2.81
C MET A 67 -12.44 -0.21 2.71
N ARG A 68 -11.60 -0.97 3.38
CA ARG A 68 -11.61 -2.43 3.29
C ARG A 68 -11.26 -3.05 4.64
N ARG A 69 -11.63 -4.32 4.80
CA ARG A 69 -11.27 -5.11 5.97
C ARG A 69 -10.30 -6.20 5.53
N PRO A 70 -9.04 -6.12 5.91
CA PRO A 70 -8.08 -7.17 5.58
C PRO A 70 -8.43 -8.49 6.24
N SER A 71 -8.04 -9.59 5.59
CA SER A 71 -8.17 -10.91 6.19
C SER A 71 -7.31 -10.99 7.44
N ARG A 72 -7.84 -11.63 8.48
CA ARG A 72 -7.08 -11.83 9.72
C ARG A 72 -5.98 -12.85 9.57
N ILE A 73 -6.05 -13.66 8.53
CA ILE A 73 -5.11 -14.75 8.36
C ILE A 73 -3.85 -14.28 7.65
N ASP A 74 -4.02 -13.63 6.50
CA ASP A 74 -2.87 -13.26 5.68
C ASP A 74 -2.88 -11.80 5.24
N HIS A 75 -3.81 -11.01 5.78
CA HIS A 75 -3.93 -9.58 5.46
C HIS A 75 -4.24 -9.31 3.99
N SER A 76 -4.78 -10.32 3.28
CA SER A 76 -5.21 -10.09 1.91
C SER A 76 -6.47 -9.25 1.89
N ILE A 77 -6.66 -8.50 0.81
CA ILE A 77 -7.78 -7.57 0.68
C ILE A 77 -8.35 -7.71 -0.72
N TRP A 78 -9.67 -7.81 -0.79
CA TRP A 78 -10.36 -7.89 -2.07
C TRP A 78 -10.74 -6.49 -2.53
N PHE A 79 -10.23 -6.07 -3.69
CA PHE A 79 -10.52 -4.76 -4.25
C PHE A 79 -11.54 -4.81 -5.39
N GLY A 80 -12.33 -5.85 -5.43
CA GLY A 80 -13.40 -5.93 -6.41
C GLY A 80 -13.05 -6.73 -7.66
N ASN A 81 -11.80 -6.74 -8.03
CA ASN A 81 -11.36 -7.50 -9.19
C ASN A 81 -9.99 -8.16 -8.99
N HIS A 82 -9.29 -7.80 -7.93
CA HIS A 82 -7.99 -8.37 -7.61
C HIS A 82 -7.83 -8.49 -6.12
N TRP A 83 -7.08 -9.52 -5.71
CA TRP A 83 -6.63 -9.63 -4.33
C TRP A 83 -5.37 -8.79 -4.17
N ALA A 84 -5.31 -8.04 -3.08
CA ALA A 84 -4.15 -7.24 -2.72
C ALA A 84 -3.46 -7.87 -1.51
N TYR A 85 -2.13 -7.80 -1.51
CA TYR A 85 -1.32 -8.33 -0.42
C TYR A 85 -0.28 -7.29 -0.01
N PRO A 86 0.17 -7.34 1.25
CA PRO A 86 1.25 -6.45 1.66
C PRO A 86 2.47 -6.63 0.75
N TYR A 87 3.02 -5.52 0.31
CA TYR A 87 4.13 -5.50 -0.63
C TYR A 87 5.39 -5.10 0.10
N GLU A 88 6.45 -5.88 -0.08
CA GLU A 88 7.71 -5.63 0.61
C GLU A 88 8.87 -5.35 -0.34
N GLY A 89 8.58 -5.06 -1.59
CA GLY A 89 9.61 -4.73 -2.57
C GLY A 89 10.05 -3.30 -2.48
N GLY A 90 10.72 -2.84 -3.53
CA GLY A 90 11.23 -1.47 -3.58
C GLY A 90 10.13 -0.44 -3.65
N VAL A 91 10.36 0.70 -3.04
CA VAL A 91 9.45 1.83 -3.02
C VAL A 91 10.26 3.08 -3.29
N LEU A 92 9.76 3.94 -4.17
CA LEU A 92 10.46 5.18 -4.52
C LEU A 92 10.01 6.32 -3.61
N ASP A 93 10.93 7.24 -3.34
CA ASP A 93 10.57 8.45 -2.63
C ASP A 93 9.94 9.45 -3.59
N PRO A 94 9.05 10.31 -3.09
CA PRO A 94 8.44 11.32 -3.96
C PRO A 94 9.48 12.29 -4.50
N PRO A 95 9.28 12.76 -5.73
CA PRO A 95 10.20 13.76 -6.30
C PRO A 95 10.22 15.02 -5.44
N GLY A 96 11.39 15.60 -5.29
CA GLY A 96 11.53 16.84 -4.55
C GLY A 96 11.54 16.68 -3.05
N CYS A 97 11.43 15.45 -2.57
CA CYS A 97 11.44 15.19 -1.14
C CYS A 97 12.84 15.07 -0.59
N ALA A 98 13.77 15.09 -1.44
CA ALA A 98 15.13 14.88 -1.00
C ALA A 98 15.62 16.05 -0.24
N ARG A 99 16.09 16.00 0.49
CA ARG A 99 16.59 16.98 0.96
C ARG A 99 16.76 17.07 1.69
#